data_f323d2e7c422faf666ec781408cc14ad
#
_entry.id   f323d2e7c422faf666ec781408cc14ad
#
_cell.length_a   1.000
_cell.length_b   1.000
_cell.length_c   1.000
_cell.angle_alpha   90.00
_cell.angle_beta   90.00
_cell.angle_gamma   90.00
#
_symmetry.space_group_name_H-M   'P 1'
#
loop_
_entity.id
_entity.type
_entity.pdbx_description
1 polymer ?
#
loop_
_entity_poly.entity_id
_entity_poly.type
_entity_poly.pdbx_seq_one_letter_code
_entity_poly.pdbx_strand_id
1 'polypeptide(L)'
;MSSGKPLPVSEPLTVAVLGLGSIGLRHARNLLSLGQTVVAFDPDPERRHQLEAEGGRALDSRDGALGGANAAVIASPSQFHADDLSAAVDAGCHVMAEKPLAHSVVGLDDLLARANEQGLVVFVAHNLRFHPCVEAAREILEAGRLGELLWARLLAASYLPAWRPHQDYRRGFAADPATGGALFDFIHEFDLAAHLLGPFETVAAVARRTGTLDIASEDCVDAILRHASDVCSAVHVDYATRPARRITEIVGTDGTLTLDLVNRQLTHVDADGAEIAHHDYGGAFSEDYLREMEEFLECVNGRAKPRCDAKEALSILTQVVAARALAGLPAA
;
A
#
# COMPACT_ATOMS: atom_id res chain seq x y z
N MET A 1 -31.42 19.06 17.05
CA MET A 1 -30.06 19.58 17.23
C MET A 1 -29.52 18.88 18.47
N SER A 2 -28.84 17.76 18.28
CA SER A 2 -28.18 17.02 19.38
C SER A 2 -26.74 17.52 19.43
N SER A 3 -26.40 18.23 20.49
CA SER A 3 -25.05 18.65 20.81
C SER A 3 -24.25 17.39 21.19
N GLY A 4 -23.59 16.79 20.23
CA GLY A 4 -22.61 15.72 20.49
C GLY A 4 -21.52 16.29 21.41
N LYS A 5 -21.39 15.72 22.62
CA LYS A 5 -20.20 15.94 23.44
C LYS A 5 -18.98 15.55 22.62
N PRO A 6 -17.91 16.38 22.61
CA PRO A 6 -16.65 15.94 22.02
C PRO A 6 -16.22 14.65 22.72
N LEU A 7 -15.87 13.64 21.94
CA LEU A 7 -15.28 12.39 22.44
C LEU A 7 -14.03 12.75 23.26
N PRO A 8 -13.73 12.02 24.33
CA PRO A 8 -12.53 12.26 25.11
C PRO A 8 -11.32 12.13 24.19
N VAL A 9 -10.48 13.15 24.15
CA VAL A 9 -9.18 13.12 23.47
C VAL A 9 -8.40 12.00 24.15
N SER A 10 -8.14 10.91 23.41
CA SER A 10 -7.25 9.85 23.90
C SER A 10 -5.87 10.45 24.15
N GLU A 11 -5.21 9.99 25.23
CA GLU A 11 -3.82 10.42 25.47
C GLU A 11 -2.97 10.14 24.21
N PRO A 12 -2.01 11.04 23.88
CA PRO A 12 -1.15 10.84 22.73
C PRO A 12 -0.42 9.48 22.81
N LEU A 13 -0.48 8.73 21.75
CA LEU A 13 0.29 7.49 21.63
C LEU A 13 1.75 7.82 21.37
N THR A 14 2.65 7.00 21.90
CA THR A 14 4.05 6.97 21.44
C THR A 14 4.17 6.00 20.29
N VAL A 15 4.53 6.49 19.11
CA VAL A 15 4.64 5.69 17.88
C VAL A 15 6.09 5.66 17.41
N ALA A 16 6.63 4.46 17.28
CA ALA A 16 7.97 4.23 16.72
C ALA A 16 7.91 4.25 15.18
N VAL A 17 8.81 4.96 14.52
CA VAL A 17 8.96 4.91 13.06
C VAL A 17 10.31 4.28 12.72
N LEU A 18 10.29 3.13 12.05
CA LEU A 18 11.47 2.39 11.63
C LEU A 18 11.75 2.67 10.15
N GLY A 19 12.85 3.37 9.87
CA GLY A 19 13.17 3.90 8.55
C GLY A 19 12.62 5.31 8.33
N LEU A 20 13.51 6.26 8.07
CA LEU A 20 13.20 7.68 7.83
C LEU A 20 13.50 8.08 6.38
N GLY A 21 13.26 7.17 5.43
CA GLY A 21 13.21 7.48 4.02
C GLY A 21 12.04 8.43 3.69
N SER A 22 11.77 8.68 2.40
CA SER A 22 10.72 9.64 2.00
C SER A 22 9.33 9.27 2.56
N ILE A 23 9.01 7.98 2.67
CA ILE A 23 7.72 7.50 3.20
C ILE A 23 7.73 7.54 4.73
N GLY A 24 8.79 7.05 5.39
CA GLY A 24 8.86 7.09 6.85
C GLY A 24 8.82 8.51 7.42
N LEU A 25 9.50 9.48 6.80
CA LEU A 25 9.39 10.88 7.17
C LEU A 25 7.98 11.44 6.93
N ARG A 26 7.28 11.00 5.87
CA ARG A 26 5.87 11.36 5.65
C ARG A 26 4.99 10.85 6.78
N HIS A 27 5.12 9.57 7.14
CA HIS A 27 4.37 9.00 8.26
C HIS A 27 4.69 9.69 9.58
N ALA A 28 5.97 9.98 9.86
CA ALA A 28 6.36 10.73 11.04
C ALA A 28 5.69 12.12 11.11
N ARG A 29 5.67 12.85 9.99
CA ARG A 29 4.99 14.15 9.88
C ARG A 29 3.48 14.04 10.08
N ASN A 30 2.84 13.02 9.49
CA ASN A 30 1.42 12.77 9.68
C ASN A 30 1.12 12.51 11.16
N LEU A 31 1.90 11.65 11.83
CA LEU A 31 1.76 11.36 13.26
C LEU A 31 1.93 12.62 14.12
N LEU A 32 2.97 13.43 13.86
CA LEU A 32 3.18 14.70 14.57
C LEU A 32 2.01 15.67 14.35
N SER A 33 1.48 15.77 13.12
CA SER A 33 0.33 16.63 12.81
C SER A 33 -0.95 16.17 13.50
N LEU A 34 -1.07 14.86 13.77
CA LEU A 34 -2.16 14.25 14.52
C LEU A 34 -1.92 14.26 16.03
N GLY A 35 -0.90 14.99 16.51
CA GLY A 35 -0.61 15.19 17.93
C GLY A 35 -0.01 13.96 18.63
N GLN A 36 0.52 13.00 17.90
CA GLN A 36 1.17 11.82 18.47
C GLN A 36 2.63 12.10 18.85
N THR A 37 3.16 11.37 19.82
CA THR A 37 4.60 11.39 20.13
C THR A 37 5.34 10.46 19.19
N VAL A 38 6.30 10.99 18.42
CA VAL A 38 7.08 10.21 17.47
C VAL A 38 8.47 9.94 18.01
N VAL A 39 8.82 8.66 18.10
CA VAL A 39 10.20 8.17 18.27
C VAL A 39 10.62 7.44 17.01
N ALA A 40 11.89 7.49 16.62
CA ALA A 40 12.28 6.82 15.37
C ALA A 40 13.71 6.29 15.38
N PHE A 41 13.96 5.35 14.47
CA PHE A 41 15.27 4.84 14.13
C PHE A 41 15.47 4.84 12.61
N ASP A 42 16.63 5.32 12.19
CA ASP A 42 17.19 5.13 10.84
C ASP A 42 18.71 4.99 11.00
N PRO A 43 19.40 4.13 10.25
CA PRO A 43 20.87 4.04 10.32
C PRO A 43 21.57 5.33 9.89
N ASP A 44 20.94 6.14 9.04
CA ASP A 44 21.46 7.42 8.58
C ASP A 44 21.26 8.53 9.62
N PRO A 45 22.34 9.09 10.21
CA PRO A 45 22.21 10.15 11.20
C PRO A 45 21.62 11.45 10.65
N GLU A 46 21.78 11.76 9.35
CA GLU A 46 21.21 12.98 8.76
C GLU A 46 19.69 12.91 8.75
N ARG A 47 19.13 11.74 8.46
CA ARG A 47 17.68 11.52 8.52
C ARG A 47 17.14 11.61 9.95
N ARG A 48 17.90 11.11 10.92
CA ARG A 48 17.55 11.25 12.33
C ARG A 48 17.51 12.72 12.76
N HIS A 49 18.55 13.51 12.42
CA HIS A 49 18.59 14.95 12.69
C HIS A 49 17.44 15.71 11.99
N GLN A 50 17.07 15.28 10.77
CA GLN A 50 15.93 15.89 10.09
C GLN A 50 14.63 15.71 10.88
N LEU A 51 14.36 14.49 11.38
CA LEU A 51 13.18 14.26 12.22
C LEU A 51 13.22 15.07 13.51
N GLU A 52 14.38 15.17 14.18
CA GLU A 52 14.52 15.96 15.40
C GLU A 52 14.23 17.46 15.18
N ALA A 53 14.66 18.00 14.04
CA ALA A 53 14.36 19.38 13.64
C ALA A 53 12.85 19.60 13.40
N GLU A 54 12.10 18.55 13.10
CA GLU A 54 10.65 18.56 12.87
C GLU A 54 9.83 18.22 14.13
N GLY A 55 10.49 18.00 15.29
CA GLY A 55 9.84 17.80 16.58
C GLY A 55 9.66 16.34 17.00
N GLY A 56 10.16 15.38 16.24
CA GLY A 56 10.26 14.00 16.68
C GLY A 56 11.53 13.75 17.52
N ARG A 57 11.67 12.54 18.03
CA ARG A 57 12.85 12.08 18.78
C ARG A 57 13.49 10.91 18.05
N ALA A 58 14.74 11.02 17.66
CA ALA A 58 15.48 9.92 17.09
C ALA A 58 16.30 9.14 18.15
N LEU A 59 16.48 7.85 17.91
CA LEU A 59 17.22 6.94 18.77
C LEU A 59 18.28 6.20 17.95
N ASP A 60 19.33 5.71 18.64
CA ASP A 60 20.48 5.10 17.98
C ASP A 60 20.27 3.61 17.65
N SER A 61 19.14 3.03 18.05
CA SER A 61 18.82 1.64 17.78
C SER A 61 17.32 1.43 17.56
N ARG A 62 16.99 0.39 16.78
CA ARG A 62 15.63 -0.08 16.57
C ARG A 62 14.94 -0.42 17.89
N ASP A 63 15.61 -1.22 18.72
CA ASP A 63 15.05 -1.68 19.99
C ASP A 63 14.83 -0.52 20.97
N GLY A 64 15.71 0.51 20.90
CA GLY A 64 15.51 1.75 21.64
C GLY A 64 14.24 2.50 21.18
N ALA A 65 13.96 2.54 19.88
CA ALA A 65 12.77 3.18 19.35
C ALA A 65 11.49 2.41 19.70
N LEU A 66 11.53 1.08 19.68
CA LEU A 66 10.41 0.22 20.06
C LEU A 66 10.14 0.20 21.57
N GLY A 67 11.18 0.45 22.39
CA GLY A 67 11.07 0.39 23.84
C GLY A 67 10.10 1.42 24.41
N GLY A 68 8.93 0.95 24.86
CA GLY A 68 7.85 1.79 25.44
C GLY A 68 6.95 2.46 24.42
N ALA A 69 7.07 2.14 23.12
CA ALA A 69 6.13 2.57 22.11
C ALA A 69 4.81 1.77 22.20
N ASN A 70 3.68 2.42 21.91
CA ASN A 70 2.37 1.78 21.82
C ASN A 70 2.17 1.13 20.44
N ALA A 71 2.75 1.74 19.42
CA ALA A 71 2.65 1.28 18.04
C ALA A 71 3.96 1.54 17.28
N ALA A 72 4.13 0.86 16.16
CA ALA A 72 5.26 1.04 15.26
C ALA A 72 4.80 1.21 13.82
N VAL A 73 5.45 2.11 13.09
CA VAL A 73 5.35 2.22 11.62
C VAL A 73 6.64 1.67 11.02
N ILE A 74 6.52 0.62 10.22
CA ILE A 74 7.64 0.00 9.52
C ILE A 74 7.70 0.60 8.12
N ALA A 75 8.71 1.43 7.87
CA ALA A 75 8.97 2.11 6.61
C ALA A 75 10.45 1.96 6.16
N SER A 76 11.11 0.95 6.68
CA SER A 76 12.43 0.48 6.25
C SER A 76 12.34 -0.13 4.82
N PRO A 77 13.44 -0.42 4.13
CA PRO A 77 13.39 -1.21 2.91
C PRO A 77 12.73 -2.59 3.13
N SER A 78 11.94 -3.06 2.16
CA SER A 78 11.05 -4.23 2.32
C SER A 78 11.75 -5.52 2.75
N GLN A 79 13.04 -5.68 2.45
CA GLN A 79 13.83 -6.82 2.92
C GLN A 79 13.99 -6.88 4.45
N PHE A 80 13.78 -5.77 5.15
CA PHE A 80 13.84 -5.69 6.61
C PHE A 80 12.47 -5.75 7.27
N HIS A 81 11.37 -5.68 6.50
CA HIS A 81 10.02 -5.59 7.05
C HIS A 81 9.67 -6.77 7.97
N ALA A 82 10.02 -8.01 7.59
CA ALA A 82 9.73 -9.18 8.41
C ALA A 82 10.46 -9.14 9.77
N ASP A 83 11.75 -8.73 9.78
CA ASP A 83 12.55 -8.61 10.98
C ASP A 83 12.08 -7.45 11.87
N ASP A 84 11.71 -6.32 11.26
CA ASP A 84 11.18 -5.15 11.98
C ASP A 84 9.79 -5.43 12.54
N LEU A 85 8.94 -6.15 11.79
CA LEU A 85 7.63 -6.60 12.25
C LEU A 85 7.77 -7.55 13.45
N SER A 86 8.70 -8.53 13.36
CA SER A 86 8.97 -9.43 14.49
C SER A 86 9.41 -8.67 15.74
N ALA A 87 10.34 -7.73 15.59
CA ALA A 87 10.81 -6.92 16.71
C ALA A 87 9.70 -6.05 17.32
N ALA A 88 8.83 -5.47 16.50
CA ALA A 88 7.70 -4.67 16.95
C ALA A 88 6.67 -5.52 17.70
N VAL A 89 6.35 -6.73 17.18
CA VAL A 89 5.46 -7.69 17.86
C VAL A 89 6.05 -8.15 19.18
N ASP A 90 7.34 -8.46 19.22
CA ASP A 90 8.03 -8.87 20.46
C ASP A 90 8.07 -7.73 21.50
N ALA A 91 8.08 -6.48 21.07
CA ALA A 91 7.94 -5.30 21.92
C ALA A 91 6.49 -4.99 22.35
N GLY A 92 5.51 -5.73 21.87
CA GLY A 92 4.08 -5.52 22.18
C GLY A 92 3.46 -4.32 21.46
N CYS A 93 4.04 -3.88 20.34
CA CYS A 93 3.53 -2.76 19.56
C CYS A 93 2.46 -3.18 18.57
N HIS A 94 1.37 -2.41 18.45
CA HIS A 94 0.54 -2.44 17.24
C HIS A 94 1.39 -1.99 16.05
N VAL A 95 1.13 -2.51 14.85
CA VAL A 95 2.02 -2.25 13.70
C VAL A 95 1.24 -1.71 12.51
N MET A 96 1.77 -0.66 11.88
CA MET A 96 1.49 -0.27 10.50
C MET A 96 2.74 -0.60 9.67
N ALA A 97 2.62 -1.57 8.76
CA ALA A 97 3.71 -1.94 7.87
C ALA A 97 3.51 -1.32 6.48
N GLU A 98 4.52 -0.68 5.93
CA GLU A 98 4.52 -0.27 4.54
C GLU A 98 4.42 -1.46 3.59
N LYS A 99 3.90 -1.19 2.40
CA LYS A 99 3.80 -2.21 1.36
C LYS A 99 5.17 -2.43 0.64
N PRO A 100 5.45 -3.64 0.18
CA PRO A 100 4.74 -4.89 0.51
C PRO A 100 4.91 -5.25 1.99
N LEU A 101 4.02 -6.05 2.55
CA LEU A 101 4.12 -6.51 3.95
C LEU A 101 5.51 -7.06 4.28
N ALA A 102 6.10 -7.80 3.34
CA ALA A 102 7.50 -8.19 3.27
C ALA A 102 7.86 -8.48 1.80
N HIS A 103 9.11 -8.77 1.49
CA HIS A 103 9.50 -9.23 0.15
C HIS A 103 9.39 -10.75 -0.01
N SER A 104 9.22 -11.50 1.07
CA SER A 104 9.04 -12.95 1.10
C SER A 104 7.89 -13.32 2.04
N VAL A 105 7.23 -14.44 1.75
CA VAL A 105 6.13 -14.98 2.59
C VAL A 105 6.65 -15.91 3.69
N VAL A 106 7.92 -16.26 3.67
CA VAL A 106 8.49 -17.25 4.60
C VAL A 106 8.41 -16.76 6.04
N GLY A 107 7.80 -17.56 6.91
CA GLY A 107 7.68 -17.29 8.35
C GLY A 107 6.63 -16.22 8.72
N LEU A 108 5.95 -15.60 7.74
CA LEU A 108 4.95 -14.57 8.04
C LEU A 108 3.70 -15.14 8.71
N ASP A 109 3.25 -16.34 8.36
CA ASP A 109 2.08 -16.96 9.00
C ASP A 109 2.27 -17.08 10.51
N ASP A 110 3.43 -17.61 10.95
CA ASP A 110 3.74 -17.78 12.37
C ASP A 110 3.89 -16.41 13.07
N LEU A 111 4.50 -15.44 12.40
CA LEU A 111 4.67 -14.09 12.93
C LEU A 111 3.32 -13.39 13.13
N LEU A 112 2.43 -13.48 12.14
CA LEU A 112 1.09 -12.89 12.21
C LEU A 112 0.19 -13.61 13.23
N ALA A 113 0.36 -14.94 13.38
CA ALA A 113 -0.32 -15.68 14.44
C ALA A 113 0.09 -15.17 15.83
N ARG A 114 1.39 -14.95 16.08
CA ARG A 114 1.89 -14.38 17.33
C ARG A 114 1.33 -12.97 17.61
N ALA A 115 1.28 -12.12 16.58
CA ALA A 115 0.68 -10.80 16.72
C ALA A 115 -0.79 -10.87 17.10
N ASN A 116 -1.55 -11.77 16.46
CA ASN A 116 -2.97 -11.99 16.74
C ASN A 116 -3.20 -12.55 18.16
N GLU A 117 -2.38 -13.50 18.62
CA GLU A 117 -2.45 -14.05 19.99
C GLU A 117 -2.20 -13.00 21.06
N GLN A 118 -1.39 -11.99 20.77
CA GLN A 118 -1.16 -10.84 21.65
C GLN A 118 -2.23 -9.74 21.52
N GLY A 119 -3.21 -9.91 20.63
CA GLY A 119 -4.23 -8.90 20.36
C GLY A 119 -3.70 -7.64 19.66
N LEU A 120 -2.56 -7.76 18.97
CA LEU A 120 -1.93 -6.64 18.27
C LEU A 120 -2.57 -6.44 16.89
N VAL A 121 -2.79 -5.19 16.54
CA VAL A 121 -3.19 -4.80 15.18
C VAL A 121 -1.96 -4.87 14.29
N VAL A 122 -2.07 -5.54 13.15
CA VAL A 122 -1.13 -5.42 12.04
C VAL A 122 -1.89 -4.86 10.84
N PHE A 123 -1.64 -3.60 10.55
CA PHE A 123 -2.23 -2.82 9.46
C PHE A 123 -1.21 -2.72 8.33
N VAL A 124 -1.61 -2.95 7.07
CA VAL A 124 -0.71 -2.80 5.92
C VAL A 124 -1.09 -1.59 5.10
N ALA A 125 -0.09 -0.74 4.84
CA ALA A 125 -0.25 0.57 4.23
C ALA A 125 -0.53 0.48 2.72
N HIS A 126 -1.79 0.24 2.37
CA HIS A 126 -2.31 0.33 1.01
C HIS A 126 -3.10 1.64 0.85
N ASN A 127 -2.39 2.76 0.79
CA ASN A 127 -2.95 4.10 0.76
C ASN A 127 -3.98 4.32 -0.36
N LEU A 128 -3.91 3.59 -1.46
CA LEU A 128 -4.89 3.70 -2.54
C LEU A 128 -6.30 3.24 -2.15
N ARG A 129 -6.46 2.46 -1.09
CA ARG A 129 -7.78 2.14 -0.52
C ARG A 129 -8.49 3.36 0.07
N PHE A 130 -7.75 4.45 0.31
CA PHE A 130 -8.23 5.75 0.80
C PHE A 130 -8.39 6.77 -0.32
N HIS A 131 -8.07 6.39 -1.55
CA HIS A 131 -8.25 7.25 -2.71
C HIS A 131 -9.75 7.42 -3.03
N PRO A 132 -10.27 8.65 -3.19
CA PRO A 132 -11.71 8.88 -3.30
C PRO A 132 -12.37 8.15 -4.48
N CYS A 133 -11.68 8.00 -5.61
CA CYS A 133 -12.19 7.18 -6.72
C CYS A 133 -12.36 5.71 -6.32
N VAL A 134 -11.45 5.16 -5.50
CA VAL A 134 -11.50 3.77 -5.06
C VAL A 134 -12.64 3.56 -4.07
N GLU A 135 -12.83 4.48 -3.12
CA GLU A 135 -13.95 4.44 -2.19
C GLU A 135 -15.29 4.51 -2.94
N ALA A 136 -15.43 5.47 -3.86
CA ALA A 136 -16.65 5.59 -4.67
C ALA A 136 -16.90 4.37 -5.58
N ALA A 137 -15.83 3.81 -6.17
CA ALA A 137 -15.94 2.58 -6.95
C ALA A 137 -16.45 1.42 -6.09
N ARG A 138 -15.94 1.27 -4.88
CA ARG A 138 -16.38 0.24 -3.94
C ARG A 138 -17.87 0.40 -3.60
N GLU A 139 -18.33 1.61 -3.31
CA GLU A 139 -19.75 1.87 -3.07
C GLU A 139 -20.64 1.51 -4.27
N ILE A 140 -20.20 1.81 -5.50
CA ILE A 140 -20.90 1.47 -6.73
C ILE A 140 -20.99 -0.04 -6.92
N LEU A 141 -19.88 -0.77 -6.67
CA LEU A 141 -19.81 -2.23 -6.77
C LEU A 141 -20.66 -2.91 -5.71
N GLU A 142 -20.57 -2.49 -4.45
CA GLU A 142 -21.37 -3.03 -3.34
C GLU A 142 -22.88 -2.79 -3.54
N ALA A 143 -23.24 -1.68 -4.17
CA ALA A 143 -24.62 -1.39 -4.56
C ALA A 143 -25.12 -2.18 -5.79
N GLY A 144 -24.26 -3.02 -6.41
CA GLY A 144 -24.60 -3.83 -7.58
C GLY A 144 -24.89 -3.03 -8.84
N ARG A 145 -24.41 -1.78 -8.96
CA ARG A 145 -24.78 -0.86 -10.05
C ARG A 145 -24.14 -1.22 -11.41
N LEU A 146 -23.22 -2.15 -11.46
CA LEU A 146 -22.65 -2.67 -12.70
C LEU A 146 -23.30 -3.99 -13.14
N GLY A 147 -24.27 -4.52 -12.37
CA GLY A 147 -24.82 -5.84 -12.62
C GLY A 147 -23.81 -6.95 -12.35
N GLU A 148 -23.81 -8.01 -13.15
CA GLU A 148 -22.83 -9.08 -13.10
C GLU A 148 -21.49 -8.58 -13.65
N LEU A 149 -20.40 -8.73 -12.88
CA LEU A 149 -19.06 -8.32 -13.33
C LEU A 149 -18.54 -9.30 -14.38
N LEU A 150 -18.03 -8.76 -15.48
CA LEU A 150 -17.54 -9.55 -16.61
C LEU A 150 -16.02 -9.63 -16.64
N TRP A 151 -15.33 -8.51 -16.48
CA TRP A 151 -13.86 -8.45 -16.46
C TRP A 151 -13.37 -7.12 -15.88
N ALA A 152 -12.07 -7.04 -15.55
CA ALA A 152 -11.44 -5.79 -15.19
C ALA A 152 -10.02 -5.67 -15.77
N ARG A 153 -9.53 -4.43 -15.84
CA ARG A 153 -8.13 -4.11 -16.15
C ARG A 153 -7.61 -3.09 -15.18
N LEU A 154 -6.39 -3.34 -14.68
CA LEU A 154 -5.67 -2.44 -13.80
C LEU A 154 -4.32 -2.12 -14.46
N LEU A 155 -4.06 -0.86 -14.65
CA LEU A 155 -2.82 -0.37 -15.27
C LEU A 155 -2.15 0.64 -14.35
N ALA A 156 -0.89 0.42 -13.98
CA ALA A 156 -0.04 1.42 -13.37
C ALA A 156 1.29 1.48 -14.10
N ALA A 157 1.58 2.62 -14.68
CA ALA A 157 2.70 2.81 -15.55
C ALA A 157 3.28 4.20 -15.38
N SER A 158 4.58 4.29 -15.08
CA SER A 158 5.24 5.59 -14.91
C SER A 158 6.76 5.49 -15.04
N TYR A 159 7.38 6.58 -15.50
CA TYR A 159 8.81 6.59 -15.77
C TYR A 159 9.62 6.70 -14.47
N LEU A 160 10.27 5.60 -14.08
CA LEU A 160 11.01 5.47 -12.80
C LEU A 160 11.99 6.63 -12.51
N PRO A 161 12.82 7.10 -13.47
CA PRO A 161 13.70 8.24 -13.21
C PRO A 161 12.99 9.54 -12.84
N ALA A 162 11.72 9.69 -13.22
CA ALA A 162 10.94 10.89 -12.88
C ALA A 162 10.38 10.87 -11.44
N TRP A 163 10.39 9.74 -10.76
CA TRP A 163 9.88 9.65 -9.38
C TRP A 163 10.71 10.44 -8.38
N ARG A 164 12.04 10.41 -8.59
CA ARG A 164 13.01 11.13 -7.74
C ARG A 164 14.14 11.68 -8.61
N PRO A 165 13.91 12.83 -9.31
CA PRO A 165 14.85 13.37 -10.30
C PRO A 165 16.25 13.70 -9.75
N HIS A 166 16.35 13.89 -8.42
CA HIS A 166 17.61 14.21 -7.74
C HIS A 166 18.38 12.98 -7.24
N GLN A 167 17.87 11.78 -7.47
CA GLN A 167 18.48 10.52 -7.05
C GLN A 167 18.81 9.65 -8.27
N ASP A 168 19.90 8.94 -8.19
CA ASP A 168 20.21 7.93 -9.20
C ASP A 168 19.30 6.70 -9.01
N TYR A 169 18.29 6.55 -9.87
CA TYR A 169 17.30 5.46 -9.81
C TYR A 169 17.94 4.07 -9.85
N ARG A 170 19.15 3.92 -10.43
CA ARG A 170 19.88 2.65 -10.53
C ARG A 170 20.38 2.14 -9.17
N ARG A 171 20.46 3.03 -8.18
CA ARG A 171 20.88 2.74 -6.80
C ARG A 171 19.70 2.57 -5.84
N GLY A 172 18.49 2.77 -6.34
CA GLY A 172 17.27 2.61 -5.56
C GLY A 172 16.84 1.16 -5.44
N PHE A 173 15.97 0.89 -4.47
CA PHE A 173 15.33 -0.40 -4.26
C PHE A 173 14.72 -0.98 -5.54
N ALA A 174 14.05 -0.17 -6.34
CA ALA A 174 13.41 -0.58 -7.60
C ALA A 174 14.36 -1.28 -8.59
N ALA A 175 15.66 -0.99 -8.53
CA ALA A 175 16.66 -1.56 -9.45
C ALA A 175 17.18 -2.94 -9.03
N ASP A 176 16.91 -3.39 -7.82
CA ASP A 176 17.38 -4.67 -7.30
C ASP A 176 16.49 -5.82 -7.80
N PRO A 177 17.03 -6.84 -8.50
CA PRO A 177 16.24 -7.93 -9.06
C PRO A 177 15.68 -8.90 -8.00
N ALA A 178 16.24 -8.93 -6.78
CA ALA A 178 15.79 -9.82 -5.71
C ALA A 178 14.67 -9.21 -4.88
N THR A 179 14.75 -7.91 -4.57
CA THR A 179 13.86 -7.26 -3.62
C THR A 179 13.01 -6.14 -4.23
N GLY A 180 13.33 -5.66 -5.42
CA GLY A 180 12.65 -4.62 -6.16
C GLY A 180 11.90 -5.13 -7.40
N GLY A 181 11.85 -4.26 -8.42
CA GLY A 181 11.16 -4.49 -9.68
C GLY A 181 9.74 -3.94 -9.72
N ALA A 182 9.21 -3.83 -10.93
CA ALA A 182 7.89 -3.25 -11.16
C ALA A 182 6.78 -4.01 -10.41
N LEU A 183 6.91 -5.33 -10.29
CA LEU A 183 5.90 -6.17 -9.66
C LEU A 183 5.72 -5.85 -8.15
N PHE A 184 6.81 -5.66 -7.41
CA PHE A 184 6.73 -5.30 -5.99
C PHE A 184 6.37 -3.83 -5.77
N ASP A 185 6.91 -2.93 -6.59
CA ASP A 185 6.60 -1.50 -6.44
C ASP A 185 5.12 -1.20 -6.71
N PHE A 186 4.56 -1.85 -7.74
CA PHE A 186 3.16 -1.70 -8.13
C PHE A 186 2.25 -2.79 -7.54
N ILE A 187 2.59 -3.36 -6.36
CA ILE A 187 1.71 -4.30 -5.64
C ILE A 187 0.31 -3.72 -5.37
N HIS A 188 0.17 -2.40 -5.41
CA HIS A 188 -1.10 -1.72 -5.25
C HIS A 188 -2.16 -2.16 -6.27
N GLU A 189 -1.79 -2.54 -7.49
CA GLU A 189 -2.73 -3.01 -8.50
C GLU A 189 -3.30 -4.39 -8.14
N PHE A 190 -2.49 -5.24 -7.53
CA PHE A 190 -2.93 -6.52 -6.97
C PHE A 190 -3.81 -6.31 -5.74
N ASP A 191 -3.45 -5.34 -4.90
CA ASP A 191 -4.27 -4.92 -3.77
C ASP A 191 -5.63 -4.36 -4.22
N LEU A 192 -5.65 -3.47 -5.20
CA LEU A 192 -6.90 -2.92 -5.74
C LEU A 192 -7.77 -4.01 -6.40
N ALA A 193 -7.16 -4.99 -7.09
CA ALA A 193 -7.89 -6.13 -7.62
C ALA A 193 -8.57 -6.94 -6.51
N ALA A 194 -7.85 -7.25 -5.41
CA ALA A 194 -8.43 -7.92 -4.25
C ALA A 194 -9.53 -7.08 -3.59
N HIS A 195 -9.26 -5.80 -3.39
CA HIS A 195 -10.14 -4.86 -2.69
C HIS A 195 -11.47 -4.61 -3.41
N LEU A 196 -11.44 -4.49 -4.75
CA LEU A 196 -12.61 -4.16 -5.56
C LEU A 196 -13.36 -5.40 -6.07
N LEU A 197 -12.65 -6.50 -6.36
CA LEU A 197 -13.21 -7.68 -7.04
C LEU A 197 -13.18 -8.94 -6.18
N GLY A 198 -12.59 -8.86 -4.97
CA GLY A 198 -12.44 -9.98 -4.05
C GLY A 198 -11.18 -10.81 -4.27
N PRO A 199 -10.97 -11.85 -3.43
CA PRO A 199 -9.78 -12.70 -3.47
C PRO A 199 -9.56 -13.33 -4.85
N PHE A 200 -8.29 -13.52 -5.22
CA PHE A 200 -7.91 -14.06 -6.52
C PHE A 200 -6.72 -15.02 -6.43
N GLU A 201 -6.50 -15.77 -7.51
CA GLU A 201 -5.26 -16.49 -7.82
C GLU A 201 -4.61 -15.90 -9.07
N THR A 202 -3.28 -15.85 -9.10
CA THR A 202 -2.53 -15.46 -10.31
C THR A 202 -2.37 -16.66 -11.20
N VAL A 203 -3.02 -16.64 -12.37
CA VAL A 203 -3.04 -17.77 -13.30
C VAL A 203 -2.00 -17.68 -14.41
N ALA A 204 -1.51 -16.48 -14.70
CA ALA A 204 -0.43 -16.24 -15.66
C ALA A 204 0.31 -14.94 -15.33
N ALA A 205 1.61 -14.90 -15.59
CA ALA A 205 2.39 -13.68 -15.55
C ALA A 205 3.55 -13.74 -16.54
N VAL A 206 3.88 -12.60 -17.13
CA VAL A 206 5.05 -12.40 -17.99
C VAL A 206 5.76 -11.15 -17.51
N ALA A 207 7.06 -11.26 -17.27
CA ALA A 207 7.91 -10.13 -16.91
C ALA A 207 9.08 -10.01 -17.87
N ARG A 208 9.52 -8.78 -18.09
CA ARG A 208 10.69 -8.51 -18.93
C ARG A 208 11.41 -7.24 -18.51
N ARG A 209 12.64 -7.11 -18.98
CA ARG A 209 13.36 -5.85 -19.06
C ARG A 209 13.21 -5.31 -20.47
N THR A 210 12.65 -4.11 -20.60
CA THR A 210 12.43 -3.48 -21.92
C THR A 210 13.74 -2.96 -22.52
N GLY A 211 14.80 -2.81 -21.70
CA GLY A 211 16.06 -2.18 -22.10
C GLY A 211 15.99 -0.65 -22.12
N THR A 212 14.89 -0.06 -21.73
CA THR A 212 14.72 1.41 -21.64
C THR A 212 15.45 1.99 -20.43
N LEU A 213 15.59 1.20 -19.36
CA LEU A 213 16.23 1.56 -18.09
C LEU A 213 17.47 0.73 -17.84
N ASP A 214 18.48 1.32 -17.22
CA ASP A 214 19.72 0.65 -16.81
C ASP A 214 19.54 0.07 -15.39
N ILE A 215 18.70 -0.97 -15.27
CA ILE A 215 18.42 -1.70 -14.03
C ILE A 215 18.45 -3.21 -14.26
N ALA A 216 18.68 -3.97 -13.20
CA ALA A 216 18.74 -5.43 -13.26
C ALA A 216 17.38 -6.11 -13.01
N SER A 217 16.46 -5.43 -12.34
CA SER A 217 15.09 -5.89 -12.11
C SER A 217 14.22 -5.81 -13.35
N GLU A 218 13.07 -6.46 -13.33
CA GLU A 218 12.04 -6.32 -14.36
C GLU A 218 11.43 -4.91 -14.32
N ASP A 219 11.19 -4.33 -15.51
CA ASP A 219 10.61 -3.01 -15.67
C ASP A 219 9.24 -3.00 -16.35
N CYS A 220 8.74 -4.19 -16.73
CA CYS A 220 7.43 -4.37 -17.37
C CYS A 220 6.87 -5.74 -17.01
N VAL A 221 5.63 -5.79 -16.50
CA VAL A 221 4.93 -7.02 -16.10
C VAL A 221 3.48 -6.97 -16.56
N ASP A 222 3.02 -8.09 -17.12
CA ASP A 222 1.61 -8.37 -17.37
C ASP A 222 1.21 -9.62 -16.57
N ALA A 223 0.07 -9.57 -15.86
CA ALA A 223 -0.47 -10.69 -15.10
C ALA A 223 -1.96 -10.85 -15.34
N ILE A 224 -2.44 -12.10 -15.30
CA ILE A 224 -3.86 -12.46 -15.33
C ILE A 224 -4.23 -13.06 -13.98
N LEU A 225 -5.29 -12.52 -13.39
CA LEU A 225 -5.83 -12.92 -12.11
C LEU A 225 -7.23 -13.52 -12.32
N ARG A 226 -7.53 -14.61 -11.62
CA ARG A 226 -8.88 -15.19 -11.56
C ARG A 226 -9.42 -14.99 -10.15
N HIS A 227 -10.52 -14.28 -10.04
CA HIS A 227 -11.19 -14.02 -8.77
C HIS A 227 -12.08 -15.19 -8.34
N ALA A 228 -12.38 -15.26 -7.04
CA ALA A 228 -13.28 -16.29 -6.50
C ALA A 228 -14.70 -16.24 -7.09
N SER A 229 -15.10 -15.10 -7.66
CA SER A 229 -16.34 -14.90 -8.42
C SER A 229 -16.28 -15.40 -9.86
N ASP A 230 -15.18 -16.02 -10.30
CA ASP A 230 -14.84 -16.41 -11.67
C ASP A 230 -14.57 -15.23 -12.64
N VAL A 231 -14.62 -14.01 -12.15
CA VAL A 231 -14.20 -12.82 -12.92
C VAL A 231 -12.69 -12.90 -13.16
N CYS A 232 -12.26 -12.55 -14.38
CA CYS A 232 -10.84 -12.39 -14.70
C CYS A 232 -10.46 -10.92 -14.75
N SER A 233 -9.32 -10.57 -14.15
CA SER A 233 -8.71 -9.25 -14.30
C SER A 233 -7.30 -9.35 -14.89
N ALA A 234 -6.92 -8.32 -15.65
CA ALA A 234 -5.58 -8.18 -16.19
C ALA A 234 -4.87 -7.01 -15.52
N VAL A 235 -3.65 -7.24 -15.02
CA VAL A 235 -2.80 -6.23 -14.41
C VAL A 235 -1.63 -5.96 -15.34
N HIS A 236 -1.40 -4.68 -15.67
CA HIS A 236 -0.20 -4.23 -16.37
C HIS A 236 0.54 -3.20 -15.53
N VAL A 237 1.83 -3.41 -15.31
CA VAL A 237 2.67 -2.46 -14.59
C VAL A 237 4.00 -2.26 -15.30
N ASP A 238 4.47 -0.98 -15.38
CA ASP A 238 5.76 -0.69 -15.98
C ASP A 238 6.44 0.57 -15.43
N TYR A 239 7.77 0.62 -15.58
CA TYR A 239 8.63 1.75 -15.23
C TYR A 239 9.00 2.66 -16.41
N ALA A 240 8.47 2.42 -17.62
CA ALA A 240 8.94 3.04 -18.85
C ALA A 240 7.97 4.08 -19.43
N THR A 241 6.69 3.99 -19.08
CA THR A 241 5.60 4.79 -19.67
C THR A 241 5.66 6.27 -19.30
N ARG A 242 5.40 7.14 -20.27
CA ARG A 242 5.29 8.61 -20.15
C ARG A 242 4.12 9.12 -21.00
N PRO A 243 3.25 9.99 -20.45
CA PRO A 243 3.15 10.42 -19.04
C PRO A 243 2.71 9.25 -18.13
N ALA A 244 2.82 9.46 -16.81
CA ALA A 244 2.34 8.50 -15.83
C ALA A 244 0.84 8.23 -16.01
N ARG A 245 0.43 6.95 -15.85
CA ARG A 245 -0.96 6.51 -15.94
C ARG A 245 -1.24 5.53 -14.81
N ARG A 246 -2.42 5.64 -14.23
CA ARG A 246 -2.95 4.65 -13.28
C ARG A 246 -4.45 4.56 -13.48
N ILE A 247 -4.87 3.56 -14.25
CA ILE A 247 -6.24 3.39 -14.73
C ILE A 247 -6.76 2.04 -14.28
N THR A 248 -7.93 2.05 -13.66
CA THR A 248 -8.69 0.83 -13.39
C THR A 248 -10.00 0.90 -14.15
N GLU A 249 -10.29 -0.13 -14.95
CA GLU A 249 -11.52 -0.29 -15.70
C GLU A 249 -12.22 -1.57 -15.23
N ILE A 250 -13.49 -1.47 -14.88
CA ILE A 250 -14.33 -2.59 -14.42
C ILE A 250 -15.59 -2.61 -15.27
N VAL A 251 -15.86 -3.73 -15.91
CA VAL A 251 -17.00 -3.90 -16.82
C VAL A 251 -17.97 -4.93 -16.25
N GLY A 252 -19.23 -4.55 -16.21
CA GLY A 252 -20.34 -5.41 -15.85
C GLY A 252 -21.43 -5.41 -16.92
N THR A 253 -22.49 -6.17 -16.68
CA THR A 253 -23.63 -6.28 -17.63
C THR A 253 -24.40 -4.97 -17.77
N ASP A 254 -24.40 -4.13 -16.74
CA ASP A 254 -25.23 -2.92 -16.68
C ASP A 254 -24.40 -1.64 -16.86
N GLY A 255 -23.08 -1.75 -17.05
CA GLY A 255 -22.24 -0.59 -17.32
C GLY A 255 -20.75 -0.82 -17.11
N THR A 256 -20.00 0.28 -17.23
CA THR A 256 -18.55 0.30 -17.07
C THR A 256 -18.14 1.42 -16.12
N LEU A 257 -17.18 1.11 -15.27
CA LEU A 257 -16.57 2.04 -14.35
C LEU A 257 -15.10 2.24 -14.74
N THR A 258 -14.69 3.49 -14.91
CA THR A 258 -13.29 3.86 -15.17
C THR A 258 -12.79 4.80 -14.09
N LEU A 259 -11.68 4.43 -13.45
CA LEU A 259 -10.97 5.21 -12.47
C LEU A 259 -9.63 5.68 -13.05
N ASP A 260 -9.42 6.98 -13.15
CA ASP A 260 -8.10 7.59 -13.39
C ASP A 260 -7.56 8.09 -12.05
N LEU A 261 -6.69 7.28 -11.43
CA LEU A 261 -6.17 7.59 -10.10
C LEU A 261 -5.09 8.67 -10.12
N VAL A 262 -4.46 8.95 -11.27
CA VAL A 262 -3.51 10.07 -11.41
C VAL A 262 -4.26 11.40 -11.42
N ASN A 263 -5.35 11.47 -12.17
CA ASN A 263 -6.16 12.67 -12.32
C ASN A 263 -7.30 12.75 -11.29
N ARG A 264 -7.46 11.73 -10.43
CA ARG A 264 -8.50 11.63 -9.39
C ARG A 264 -9.92 11.72 -9.97
N GLN A 265 -10.13 11.08 -11.12
CA GLN A 265 -11.40 11.09 -11.83
C GLN A 265 -12.04 9.70 -11.86
N LEU A 266 -13.36 9.65 -11.75
CA LEU A 266 -14.17 8.45 -11.89
C LEU A 266 -15.27 8.72 -12.91
N THR A 267 -15.41 7.83 -13.88
CA THR A 267 -16.49 7.86 -14.87
C THR A 267 -17.28 6.57 -14.79
N HIS A 268 -18.61 6.67 -14.75
CA HIS A 268 -19.55 5.57 -14.80
C HIS A 268 -20.45 5.74 -16.01
N VAL A 269 -20.44 4.77 -16.91
CA VAL A 269 -21.34 4.71 -18.07
C VAL A 269 -22.29 3.51 -17.92
N ASP A 270 -23.52 3.62 -18.48
CA ASP A 270 -24.46 2.51 -18.51
C ASP A 270 -24.16 1.49 -19.63
N ALA A 271 -25.02 0.49 -19.78
CA ALA A 271 -24.89 -0.55 -20.80
C ALA A 271 -24.97 -0.03 -22.23
N ASP A 272 -25.62 1.10 -22.45
CA ASP A 272 -25.76 1.76 -23.77
C ASP A 272 -24.59 2.72 -24.05
N GLY A 273 -23.68 2.90 -23.08
CA GLY A 273 -22.51 3.78 -23.16
C GLY A 273 -22.81 5.25 -22.81
N ALA A 274 -24.01 5.55 -22.28
CA ALA A 274 -24.30 6.88 -21.79
C ALA A 274 -23.65 7.14 -20.43
N GLU A 275 -23.07 8.34 -20.27
CA GLU A 275 -22.46 8.72 -18.99
C GLU A 275 -23.53 8.92 -17.91
N ILE A 276 -23.48 8.08 -16.86
CA ILE A 276 -24.36 8.18 -15.68
C ILE A 276 -23.77 9.17 -14.67
N ALA A 277 -22.45 9.13 -14.48
CA ALA A 277 -21.74 9.99 -13.55
C ALA A 277 -20.29 10.21 -14.00
N HIS A 278 -19.82 11.44 -13.78
CA HIS A 278 -18.43 11.81 -13.86
C HIS A 278 -18.08 12.62 -12.61
N HIS A 279 -17.04 12.18 -11.90
CA HIS A 279 -16.56 12.85 -10.69
C HIS A 279 -15.09 13.22 -10.83
N ASP A 280 -14.78 14.47 -10.55
CA ASP A 280 -13.43 14.98 -10.34
C ASP A 280 -13.30 15.33 -8.86
N TYR A 281 -12.51 14.52 -8.13
CA TYR A 281 -12.43 14.66 -6.67
C TYR A 281 -11.44 15.74 -6.24
N GLY A 282 -10.57 16.21 -7.12
CA GLY A 282 -9.50 17.14 -6.72
C GLY A 282 -8.64 16.58 -5.58
N GLY A 283 -8.06 17.48 -4.79
CA GLY A 283 -7.23 17.11 -3.62
C GLY A 283 -5.83 16.63 -3.99
N ALA A 284 -5.07 16.26 -2.98
CA ALA A 284 -3.69 15.84 -3.11
C ALA A 284 -3.50 14.38 -2.67
N PHE A 285 -2.60 13.69 -3.33
CA PHE A 285 -2.22 12.31 -2.99
C PHE A 285 -1.70 12.16 -1.54
N SER A 286 -1.19 13.24 -0.94
CA SER A 286 -0.78 13.25 0.47
C SER A 286 -1.93 13.10 1.45
N GLU A 287 -3.16 13.46 1.06
CA GLU A 287 -4.36 13.32 1.90
C GLU A 287 -4.72 11.85 2.12
N ASP A 288 -4.50 11.00 1.10
CA ASP A 288 -4.78 9.57 1.20
C ASP A 288 -3.89 8.91 2.28
N TYR A 289 -2.63 9.33 2.41
CA TYR A 289 -1.72 8.88 3.49
C TYR A 289 -2.11 9.41 4.87
N LEU A 290 -2.66 10.61 4.95
CA LEU A 290 -3.12 11.14 6.23
C LEU A 290 -4.34 10.36 6.73
N ARG A 291 -5.31 10.11 5.86
CA ARG A 291 -6.51 9.30 6.18
C ARG A 291 -6.16 7.86 6.55
N GLU A 292 -5.18 7.27 5.89
CA GLU A 292 -4.63 5.97 6.23
C GLU A 292 -4.05 5.95 7.65
N MET A 293 -3.27 6.98 8.01
CA MET A 293 -2.70 7.10 9.35
C MET A 293 -3.78 7.35 10.41
N GLU A 294 -4.78 8.15 10.12
CA GLU A 294 -5.93 8.36 11.01
C GLU A 294 -6.65 7.03 11.29
N GLU A 295 -6.94 6.21 10.27
CA GLU A 295 -7.57 4.91 10.44
C GLU A 295 -6.67 3.95 11.23
N PHE A 296 -5.36 3.94 11.00
CA PHE A 296 -4.45 3.14 11.82
C PHE A 296 -4.56 3.49 13.30
N LEU A 297 -4.55 4.77 13.65
CA LEU A 297 -4.71 5.22 15.04
C LEU A 297 -6.08 4.83 15.63
N GLU A 298 -7.14 4.88 14.82
CA GLU A 298 -8.47 4.38 15.23
C GLU A 298 -8.46 2.86 15.49
N CYS A 299 -7.73 2.09 14.67
CA CYS A 299 -7.56 0.64 14.88
C CYS A 299 -6.79 0.35 16.18
N VAL A 300 -5.69 1.07 16.44
CA VAL A 300 -4.91 0.95 17.69
C VAL A 300 -5.78 1.25 18.91
N ASN A 301 -6.69 2.22 18.81
CA ASN A 301 -7.63 2.57 19.87
C ASN A 301 -8.86 1.64 19.96
N GLY A 302 -8.93 0.60 19.12
CA GLY A 302 -10.06 -0.35 19.11
C GLY A 302 -11.37 0.21 18.56
N ARG A 303 -11.33 1.35 17.84
CA ARG A 303 -12.51 2.02 17.27
C ARG A 303 -12.78 1.67 15.82
N ALA A 304 -11.80 1.09 15.13
CA ALA A 304 -11.91 0.62 13.74
C ALA A 304 -11.24 -0.74 13.56
N LYS A 305 -11.46 -1.34 12.38
CA LYS A 305 -10.68 -2.49 11.89
C LYS A 305 -9.88 -2.04 10.68
N PRO A 306 -8.67 -2.60 10.47
CA PRO A 306 -7.86 -2.27 9.29
C PRO A 306 -8.62 -2.51 7.99
N ARG A 307 -8.58 -1.57 7.05
CA ARG A 307 -9.07 -1.78 5.67
C ARG A 307 -8.25 -2.83 4.92
N CYS A 308 -6.98 -2.97 5.27
CA CYS A 308 -6.14 -4.10 4.87
C CYS A 308 -5.51 -4.69 6.13
N ASP A 309 -6.01 -5.84 6.55
CA ASP A 309 -5.41 -6.58 7.63
C ASP A 309 -4.24 -7.44 7.14
N ALA A 310 -3.44 -7.92 8.08
CA ALA A 310 -2.26 -8.70 7.76
C ALA A 310 -2.55 -9.99 6.97
N LYS A 311 -3.69 -10.63 7.20
CA LYS A 311 -4.08 -11.87 6.51
C LYS A 311 -4.39 -11.60 5.04
N GLU A 312 -5.13 -10.53 4.77
CA GLU A 312 -5.42 -10.10 3.41
C GLU A 312 -4.14 -9.69 2.69
N ALA A 313 -3.29 -8.89 3.34
CA ALA A 313 -2.00 -8.48 2.78
C ALA A 313 -1.06 -9.66 2.50
N LEU A 314 -1.03 -10.67 3.38
CA LEU A 314 -0.26 -11.90 3.16
C LEU A 314 -0.82 -12.69 1.97
N SER A 315 -2.14 -12.76 1.81
CA SER A 315 -2.77 -13.39 0.64
C SER A 315 -2.37 -12.70 -0.65
N ILE A 316 -2.42 -11.37 -0.69
CA ILE A 316 -2.01 -10.56 -1.84
C ILE A 316 -0.50 -10.77 -2.14
N LEU A 317 0.35 -10.69 -1.12
CA LEU A 317 1.79 -10.93 -1.29
C LEU A 317 2.07 -12.34 -1.82
N THR A 318 1.35 -13.35 -1.36
CA THR A 318 1.46 -14.72 -1.86
C THR A 318 1.17 -14.80 -3.35
N GLN A 319 0.15 -14.08 -3.83
CA GLN A 319 -0.19 -14.04 -5.25
C GLN A 319 0.83 -13.24 -6.09
N VAL A 320 1.43 -12.21 -5.53
CA VAL A 320 2.52 -11.46 -6.18
C VAL A 320 3.79 -12.33 -6.28
N VAL A 321 4.11 -13.09 -5.23
CA VAL A 321 5.23 -14.07 -5.28
C VAL A 321 4.94 -15.18 -6.29
N ALA A 322 3.69 -15.65 -6.38
CA ALA A 322 3.29 -16.61 -7.43
C ALA A 322 3.44 -16.02 -8.84
N ALA A 323 3.07 -14.75 -9.05
CA ALA A 323 3.28 -14.05 -10.32
C ALA A 323 4.78 -13.98 -10.68
N ARG A 324 5.66 -13.72 -9.72
CA ARG A 324 7.13 -13.75 -9.93
C ARG A 324 7.60 -15.11 -10.41
N ALA A 325 7.14 -16.18 -9.74
CA ALA A 325 7.51 -17.55 -10.12
C ALA A 325 7.00 -17.92 -11.52
N LEU A 326 5.75 -17.58 -11.86
CA LEU A 326 5.17 -17.80 -13.19
C LEU A 326 5.92 -17.03 -14.28
N ALA A 327 6.41 -15.85 -13.98
CA ALA A 327 7.20 -15.02 -14.88
C ALA A 327 8.69 -15.43 -14.97
N GLY A 328 9.12 -16.46 -14.24
CA GLY A 328 10.52 -16.93 -14.22
C GLY A 328 11.49 -15.95 -13.54
N LEU A 329 10.99 -15.06 -12.68
CA LEU A 329 11.83 -14.16 -11.90
C LEU A 329 12.50 -14.89 -10.72
N PRO A 330 13.61 -14.37 -10.16
CA PRO A 330 14.22 -14.94 -8.96
C PRO A 330 13.22 -15.10 -7.80
N ALA A 331 13.40 -16.14 -6.99
CA ALA A 331 12.63 -16.29 -5.75
C ALA A 331 12.84 -15.08 -4.83
N ALA A 332 11.76 -14.67 -4.19
CA ALA A 332 11.77 -13.57 -3.21
C ALA A 332 12.05 -14.10 -1.80
#